data_2e5b23ac8ff60624504f07fa09144f42
#
_entry.id   2e5b23ac8ff60624504f07fa09144f42
#
_cell.length_a   1.000
_cell.length_b   1.000
_cell.length_c   1.000
_cell.angle_alpha   90.00
_cell.angle_beta   90.00
_cell.angle_gamma   90.00
#
_symmetry.space_group_name_H-M   'P 1'
#
loop_
_entity.id
_entity.type
_entity.pdbx_description
1 polymer ?
#
loop_
_entity_poly.entity_id
_entity_poly.type
_entity_poly.pdbx_seq_one_letter_code
_entity_poly.pdbx_strand_id
1 'polypeptide(L)'
;ESIGLLPDGEKNIEHDDKQIINKHGAEFGFTLKEALATPTFYIVAAALCTMSMLVTALHFFQVSIFEHQGLTPSIAAWMFPLSAIIAVLTQPIVGRCLDKFPTPRVITMSLATLCAALLSMSMVSDLLTAILYAVIFGINNAFNMTLFGYLWPRYFGRRHIGSVQGTGQMIGVIGASIGPIPLGMAFDLMDDYK
;
A
#
# COMPACT_ATOMS: atom_id res chain seq x y z
N GLU A 1 -14.68 -44.82 5.78
CA GLU A 1 -15.15 -44.08 6.98
C GLU A 1 -14.99 -42.59 6.69
N SER A 2 -16.11 -41.91 6.32
CA SER A 2 -16.15 -40.48 6.17
C SER A 2 -16.03 -39.86 7.55
N ILE A 3 -14.94 -39.18 7.81
CA ILE A 3 -14.79 -38.27 8.93
C ILE A 3 -15.78 -37.14 8.64
N GLY A 4 -16.96 -37.13 9.24
CA GLY A 4 -18.09 -36.22 8.99
C GLY A 4 -17.76 -34.69 9.01
N LEU A 5 -16.73 -34.33 8.25
CA LEU A 5 -16.32 -32.98 7.96
C LEU A 5 -16.72 -32.65 6.52
N LEU A 6 -17.51 -31.62 6.36
CA LEU A 6 -17.72 -31.00 5.05
C LEU A 6 -16.41 -30.43 4.51
N PRO A 7 -16.24 -30.30 3.17
CA PRO A 7 -15.16 -29.49 2.61
C PRO A 7 -15.15 -28.14 3.37
N ASP A 8 -14.04 -27.66 3.79
CA ASP A 8 -13.86 -26.44 4.59
C ASP A 8 -14.04 -26.56 6.13
N GLY A 9 -14.21 -27.79 6.66
CA GLY A 9 -14.28 -28.01 8.11
C GLY A 9 -15.59 -27.62 8.79
N GLU A 10 -16.65 -27.31 8.04
CA GLU A 10 -17.98 -27.10 8.61
C GLU A 10 -18.57 -28.42 9.15
N LYS A 11 -18.97 -28.43 10.42
CA LYS A 11 -19.72 -29.51 11.02
C LYS A 11 -21.17 -29.44 10.56
N ASN A 12 -21.79 -30.61 10.27
CA ASN A 12 -23.24 -30.71 10.16
C ASN A 12 -23.87 -30.34 11.50
N ILE A 13 -24.33 -29.10 11.62
CA ILE A 13 -25.05 -28.59 12.80
C ILE A 13 -26.52 -28.82 12.53
N GLU A 14 -27.12 -29.74 13.30
CA GLU A 14 -28.56 -29.94 13.31
C GLU A 14 -29.30 -28.66 13.77
N HIS A 15 -30.54 -28.55 13.38
CA HIS A 15 -31.44 -27.41 13.27
C HIS A 15 -31.50 -26.38 14.42
N ASP A 16 -30.93 -26.65 15.60
CA ASP A 16 -31.05 -25.78 16.78
C ASP A 16 -29.98 -24.68 16.86
N ASP A 17 -28.81 -24.87 16.21
CA ASP A 17 -27.71 -23.90 16.23
C ASP A 17 -27.85 -22.75 15.21
N LYS A 18 -28.79 -22.84 14.25
CA LYS A 18 -29.02 -21.74 13.28
C LYS A 18 -29.45 -20.42 13.93
N GLN A 19 -30.05 -20.46 15.12
CA GLN A 19 -30.42 -19.25 15.84
C GLN A 19 -29.23 -18.64 16.60
N ILE A 20 -28.24 -19.43 17.00
CA ILE A 20 -27.03 -18.95 17.69
C ILE A 20 -26.04 -18.34 16.70
N ILE A 21 -25.90 -18.97 15.51
CA ILE A 21 -25.05 -18.46 14.41
C ILE A 21 -25.58 -17.13 13.87
N ASN A 22 -26.91 -16.94 13.80
CA ASN A 22 -27.52 -15.67 13.39
C ASN A 22 -27.33 -14.53 14.38
N LYS A 23 -26.95 -14.80 15.63
CA LYS A 23 -26.70 -13.76 16.65
C LYS A 23 -25.24 -13.32 16.73
N HIS A 24 -24.28 -14.14 16.24
CA HIS A 24 -22.85 -13.87 16.35
C HIS A 24 -22.10 -13.84 15.02
N GLY A 25 -22.77 -14.06 13.88
CA GLY A 25 -22.15 -14.29 12.60
C GLY A 25 -22.59 -13.41 11.43
N ALA A 26 -23.36 -12.35 11.66
CA ALA A 26 -23.54 -11.35 10.59
C ALA A 26 -22.23 -10.54 10.49
N GLU A 27 -21.25 -11.05 9.72
CA GLU A 27 -20.07 -10.24 9.39
C GLU A 27 -20.56 -8.92 8.82
N PHE A 28 -20.26 -7.83 9.55
CA PHE A 28 -20.54 -6.49 9.09
C PHE A 28 -19.77 -6.24 7.79
N GLY A 29 -20.46 -5.75 6.78
CA GLY A 29 -19.81 -5.40 5.52
C GLY A 29 -20.75 -4.68 4.57
N PHE A 30 -20.26 -3.57 4.04
CA PHE A 30 -20.92 -2.83 2.97
C PHE A 30 -20.86 -3.63 1.67
N THR A 31 -21.93 -3.60 0.90
CA THR A 31 -21.89 -3.96 -0.51
C THR A 31 -21.08 -2.92 -1.29
N LEU A 32 -20.58 -3.26 -2.48
CA LEU A 32 -19.85 -2.29 -3.31
C LEU A 32 -20.68 -1.01 -3.57
N LYS A 33 -21.98 -1.17 -3.82
CA LYS A 33 -22.88 -0.05 -4.09
C LYS A 33 -23.01 0.89 -2.88
N GLU A 34 -23.12 0.33 -1.69
CA GLU A 34 -23.17 1.09 -0.44
C GLU A 34 -21.83 1.76 -0.16
N ALA A 35 -20.70 1.05 -0.36
CA ALA A 35 -19.36 1.60 -0.18
C ALA A 35 -19.13 2.82 -1.11
N LEU A 36 -19.49 2.70 -2.39
CA LEU A 36 -19.40 3.77 -3.37
C LEU A 36 -20.30 4.97 -3.06
N ALA A 37 -21.36 4.78 -2.28
CA ALA A 37 -22.23 5.88 -1.83
C ALA A 37 -21.63 6.68 -0.67
N THR A 38 -20.51 6.22 -0.07
CA THR A 38 -19.88 6.89 1.08
C THR A 38 -18.73 7.80 0.62
N PRO A 39 -18.58 9.01 1.20
CA PRO A 39 -17.41 9.84 0.94
C PRO A 39 -16.10 9.19 1.43
N THR A 40 -16.17 8.33 2.44
CA THR A 40 -15.03 7.60 2.98
C THR A 40 -14.35 6.73 1.92
N PHE A 41 -15.12 6.12 1.01
CA PHE A 41 -14.56 5.33 -0.08
C PHE A 41 -13.63 6.18 -0.96
N TYR A 42 -14.08 7.35 -1.37
CA TYR A 42 -13.30 8.23 -2.25
C TYR A 42 -12.07 8.82 -1.55
N ILE A 43 -12.16 9.12 -0.26
CA ILE A 43 -11.02 9.62 0.53
C ILE A 43 -9.94 8.52 0.63
N VAL A 44 -10.32 7.30 0.99
CA VAL A 44 -9.40 6.17 1.08
C VAL A 44 -8.82 5.83 -0.29
N ALA A 45 -9.66 5.77 -1.32
CA ALA A 45 -9.22 5.49 -2.69
C ALA A 45 -8.27 6.56 -3.22
N ALA A 46 -8.56 7.85 -3.00
CA ALA A 46 -7.70 8.96 -3.41
C ALA A 46 -6.34 8.93 -2.69
N ALA A 47 -6.34 8.68 -1.39
CA ALA A 47 -5.10 8.57 -0.61
C ALA A 47 -4.22 7.42 -1.12
N LEU A 48 -4.78 6.22 -1.29
CA LEU A 48 -4.06 5.07 -1.80
C LEU A 48 -3.64 5.23 -3.27
N CYS A 49 -4.47 5.87 -4.09
CA CYS A 49 -4.15 6.21 -5.47
C CYS A 49 -2.94 7.14 -5.56
N THR A 50 -2.93 8.22 -4.78
CA THR A 50 -1.82 9.18 -4.72
C THR A 50 -0.54 8.50 -4.23
N MET A 51 -0.61 7.69 -3.18
CA MET A 51 0.54 6.93 -2.69
C MET A 51 1.07 5.97 -3.75
N SER A 52 0.19 5.23 -4.42
CA SER A 52 0.54 4.29 -5.48
C SER A 52 1.18 5.01 -6.68
N MET A 53 0.64 6.17 -7.06
CA MET A 53 1.18 7.03 -8.13
C MET A 53 2.62 7.45 -7.84
N LEU A 54 2.87 8.03 -6.66
CA LEU A 54 4.18 8.55 -6.28
C LEU A 54 5.21 7.43 -6.06
N VAL A 55 4.83 6.33 -5.42
CA VAL A 55 5.70 5.17 -5.22
C VAL A 55 6.11 4.56 -6.57
N THR A 56 5.17 4.43 -7.50
CA THR A 56 5.48 3.90 -8.84
C THR A 56 6.37 4.86 -9.63
N ALA A 57 6.13 6.17 -9.53
CA ALA A 57 6.99 7.16 -10.15
C ALA A 57 8.44 7.07 -9.64
N LEU A 58 8.64 6.98 -8.32
CA LEU A 58 9.96 6.79 -7.71
C LEU A 58 10.65 5.51 -8.20
N HIS A 59 9.93 4.39 -8.24
CA HIS A 59 10.49 3.14 -8.75
C HIS A 59 10.89 3.23 -10.22
N PHE A 60 10.05 3.87 -11.03
CA PHE A 60 10.27 3.95 -12.47
C PHE A 60 11.48 4.82 -12.83
N PHE A 61 11.63 5.96 -12.16
CA PHE A 61 12.70 6.91 -12.45
C PHE A 61 13.96 6.74 -11.60
N GLN A 62 13.98 5.79 -10.65
CA GLN A 62 15.09 5.60 -9.70
C GLN A 62 16.44 5.50 -10.41
N VAL A 63 16.56 4.67 -11.46
CA VAL A 63 17.82 4.47 -12.17
C VAL A 63 18.22 5.75 -12.90
N SER A 64 17.28 6.38 -13.62
CA SER A 64 17.53 7.59 -14.40
C SER A 64 17.95 8.77 -13.52
N ILE A 65 17.30 8.95 -12.35
CA ILE A 65 17.66 10.00 -11.39
C ILE A 65 19.07 9.76 -10.83
N PHE A 66 19.40 8.51 -10.48
CA PHE A 66 20.74 8.19 -9.95
C PHE A 66 21.84 8.41 -10.99
N GLU A 67 21.59 8.05 -12.25
CA GLU A 67 22.53 8.33 -13.37
C GLU A 67 22.72 9.83 -13.58
N HIS A 68 21.65 10.61 -13.54
CA HIS A 68 21.70 12.06 -13.65
C HIS A 68 22.52 12.71 -12.52
N GLN A 69 22.49 12.09 -11.33
CA GLN A 69 23.28 12.52 -10.16
C GLN A 69 24.73 11.96 -10.15
N GLY A 70 25.14 11.26 -11.22
CA GLY A 70 26.50 10.77 -11.40
C GLY A 70 26.79 9.40 -10.77
N LEU A 71 25.76 8.68 -10.29
CA LEU A 71 25.92 7.32 -9.79
C LEU A 71 25.81 6.30 -10.93
N THR A 72 26.45 5.14 -10.73
CA THR A 72 26.37 4.07 -11.71
C THR A 72 25.00 3.35 -11.65
N PRO A 73 24.46 2.87 -12.80
CA PRO A 73 23.20 2.10 -12.83
C PRO A 73 23.21 0.89 -11.91
N SER A 74 24.39 0.31 -11.68
CA SER A 74 24.56 -0.81 -10.76
C SER A 74 24.21 -0.45 -9.32
N ILE A 75 24.59 0.74 -8.84
CA ILE A 75 24.21 1.22 -7.49
C ILE A 75 22.70 1.38 -7.41
N ALA A 76 22.08 2.02 -8.42
CA ALA A 76 20.64 2.18 -8.47
C ALA A 76 19.90 0.82 -8.43
N ALA A 77 20.40 -0.17 -9.20
CA ALA A 77 19.82 -1.50 -9.25
C ALA A 77 19.89 -2.23 -7.89
N TRP A 78 20.98 -2.07 -7.13
CA TRP A 78 21.12 -2.68 -5.80
C TRP A 78 20.20 -2.05 -4.75
N MET A 79 19.72 -0.84 -4.96
CA MET A 79 18.78 -0.20 -4.02
C MET A 79 17.37 -0.83 -4.07
N PHE A 80 16.97 -1.48 -5.17
CA PHE A 80 15.69 -2.20 -5.24
C PHE A 80 15.60 -3.38 -4.24
N PRO A 81 16.50 -4.37 -4.27
CA PRO A 81 16.47 -5.45 -3.30
C PRO A 81 16.69 -4.95 -1.87
N LEU A 82 17.52 -3.93 -1.66
CA LEU A 82 17.72 -3.34 -0.34
C LEU A 82 16.41 -2.76 0.21
N SER A 83 15.71 -1.92 -0.56
CA SER A 83 14.42 -1.36 -0.14
C SER A 83 13.36 -2.44 0.07
N ALA A 84 13.36 -3.51 -0.72
CA ALA A 84 12.44 -4.63 -0.55
C ALA A 84 12.69 -5.39 0.77
N ILE A 85 13.95 -5.65 1.13
CA ILE A 85 14.33 -6.28 2.40
C ILE A 85 13.88 -5.40 3.58
N ILE A 86 14.15 -4.10 3.52
CA ILE A 86 13.72 -3.15 4.55
C ILE A 86 12.19 -3.14 4.66
N ALA A 87 11.47 -3.16 3.54
CA ALA A 87 10.01 -3.22 3.54
C ALA A 87 9.49 -4.46 4.29
N VAL A 88 10.01 -5.64 3.97
CA VAL A 88 9.61 -6.91 4.62
C VAL A 88 9.89 -6.87 6.13
N LEU A 89 11.06 -6.39 6.54
CA LEU A 89 11.43 -6.29 7.96
C LEU A 89 10.57 -5.26 8.72
N THR A 90 10.12 -4.22 8.04
CA THR A 90 9.34 -3.13 8.64
C THR A 90 7.83 -3.44 8.70
N GLN A 91 7.29 -4.30 7.82
CA GLN A 91 5.87 -4.64 7.79
C GLN A 91 5.28 -5.05 9.14
N PRO A 92 5.90 -5.95 9.94
CA PRO A 92 5.37 -6.31 11.25
C PRO A 92 5.32 -5.13 12.23
N ILE A 93 6.23 -4.17 12.09
CA ILE A 93 6.27 -2.95 12.92
C ILE A 93 5.10 -2.05 12.55
N VAL A 94 4.86 -1.86 11.24
CA VAL A 94 3.71 -1.10 10.74
C VAL A 94 2.39 -1.74 11.17
N GLY A 95 2.28 -3.07 11.12
CA GLY A 95 1.12 -3.80 11.63
C GLY A 95 0.84 -3.46 13.10
N ARG A 96 1.86 -3.53 13.96
CA ARG A 96 1.73 -3.13 15.37
C ARG A 96 1.38 -1.66 15.57
N CYS A 97 1.85 -0.78 14.68
CA CYS A 97 1.45 0.63 14.71
C CYS A 97 -0.04 0.80 14.43
N LEU A 98 -0.59 0.04 13.48
CA LEU A 98 -2.02 0.06 13.16
C LEU A 98 -2.90 -0.49 14.30
N ASP A 99 -2.36 -1.41 15.09
CA ASP A 99 -3.06 -1.94 16.28
C ASP A 99 -3.07 -0.93 17.45
N LYS A 100 -1.99 -0.12 17.60
CA LYS A 100 -1.81 0.78 18.74
C LYS A 100 -2.28 2.20 18.49
N PHE A 101 -2.15 2.70 17.27
CA PHE A 101 -2.44 4.09 16.93
C PHE A 101 -3.71 4.21 16.08
N PRO A 102 -4.44 5.33 16.20
CA PRO A 102 -5.58 5.60 15.33
C PRO A 102 -5.15 5.68 13.86
N THR A 103 -5.91 5.08 12.99
CA THR A 103 -5.64 4.97 11.54
C THR A 103 -5.20 6.29 10.88
N PRO A 104 -5.80 7.48 11.18
CA PRO A 104 -5.35 8.73 10.59
C PRO A 104 -3.89 9.08 10.90
N ARG A 105 -3.40 8.77 12.11
CA ARG A 105 -1.99 9.01 12.46
C ARG A 105 -1.04 8.12 11.66
N VAL A 106 -1.41 6.87 11.43
CA VAL A 106 -0.58 5.94 10.64
C VAL A 106 -0.55 6.37 9.17
N ILE A 107 -1.67 6.86 8.63
CA ILE A 107 -1.70 7.46 7.28
C ILE A 107 -0.78 8.69 7.23
N THR A 108 -0.82 9.57 8.23
CA THR A 108 0.08 10.73 8.28
C THR A 108 1.55 10.31 8.35
N MET A 109 1.89 9.28 9.13
CA MET A 109 3.24 8.72 9.17
C MET A 109 3.68 8.18 7.80
N SER A 110 2.78 7.49 7.09
CA SER A 110 3.04 6.99 5.75
C SER A 110 3.29 8.13 4.75
N LEU A 111 2.49 9.19 4.79
CA LEU A 111 2.71 10.36 3.95
C LEU A 111 4.01 11.08 4.31
N ALA A 112 4.33 11.20 5.59
CA ALA A 112 5.60 11.79 6.03
C ALA A 112 6.81 10.99 5.55
N THR A 113 6.77 9.64 5.61
CA THR A 113 7.84 8.79 5.06
C THR A 113 7.92 8.88 3.54
N LEU A 114 6.79 9.06 2.83
CA LEU A 114 6.79 9.30 1.39
C LEU A 114 7.44 10.65 1.03
N CYS A 115 7.10 11.72 1.74
CA CYS A 115 7.76 13.01 1.56
C CYS A 115 9.26 12.92 1.85
N ALA A 116 9.65 12.22 2.91
CA ALA A 116 11.06 12.01 3.24
C ALA A 116 11.78 11.20 2.14
N ALA A 117 11.12 10.20 1.52
CA ALA A 117 11.67 9.45 0.41
C ALA A 117 11.88 10.33 -0.83
N LEU A 118 10.91 11.18 -1.17
CA LEU A 118 11.03 12.14 -2.27
C LEU A 118 12.19 13.12 -2.05
N LEU A 119 12.28 13.70 -0.84
CA LEU A 119 13.36 14.62 -0.49
C LEU A 119 14.72 13.90 -0.48
N SER A 120 14.81 12.69 0.08
CA SER A 120 16.07 11.95 0.08
C SER A 120 16.52 11.56 -1.33
N MET A 121 15.57 11.28 -2.24
CA MET A 121 15.87 10.99 -3.65
C MET A 121 16.56 12.18 -4.35
N SER A 122 16.10 13.40 -4.08
CA SER A 122 16.70 14.60 -4.68
C SER A 122 18.09 14.94 -4.12
N MET A 123 18.47 14.36 -2.97
CA MET A 123 19.75 14.58 -2.28
C MET A 123 20.76 13.45 -2.50
N VAL A 124 20.43 12.46 -3.31
CA VAL A 124 21.34 11.34 -3.59
C VAL A 124 22.54 11.87 -4.38
N SER A 125 23.73 11.67 -3.85
CA SER A 125 24.99 12.10 -4.46
C SER A 125 26.10 11.06 -4.36
N ASP A 126 25.96 10.12 -3.43
CA ASP A 126 26.95 9.08 -3.16
C ASP A 126 26.27 7.78 -2.70
N LEU A 127 27.05 6.73 -2.47
CA LEU A 127 26.54 5.44 -2.02
C LEU A 127 25.81 5.52 -0.68
N LEU A 128 26.27 6.37 0.25
CA LEU A 128 25.69 6.49 1.57
C LEU A 128 24.29 7.11 1.50
N THR A 129 24.12 8.18 0.73
CA THR A 129 22.83 8.83 0.50
C THR A 129 21.89 7.94 -0.30
N ALA A 130 22.39 7.12 -1.24
CA ALA A 130 21.62 6.10 -1.94
C ALA A 130 21.06 5.02 -0.97
N ILE A 131 21.89 4.53 -0.05
CA ILE A 131 21.44 3.59 0.99
C ILE A 131 20.41 4.23 1.91
N LEU A 132 20.61 5.47 2.33
CA LEU A 132 19.65 6.19 3.16
C LEU A 132 18.29 6.33 2.47
N TYR A 133 18.29 6.70 1.19
CA TYR A 133 17.08 6.71 0.37
C TYR A 133 16.40 5.34 0.35
N ALA A 134 17.15 4.27 0.06
CA ALA A 134 16.60 2.92 -0.01
C ALA A 134 15.98 2.45 1.31
N VAL A 135 16.55 2.83 2.46
CA VAL A 135 15.98 2.55 3.78
C VAL A 135 14.66 3.31 3.98
N ILE A 136 14.63 4.62 3.74
CA ILE A 136 13.43 5.45 3.91
C ILE A 136 12.32 4.96 2.95
N PHE A 137 12.68 4.68 1.71
CA PHE A 137 11.74 4.20 0.69
C PHE A 137 11.23 2.80 0.99
N GLY A 138 12.06 1.91 1.54
CA GLY A 138 11.65 0.60 2.02
C GLY A 138 10.64 0.68 3.17
N ILE A 139 10.85 1.59 4.14
CA ILE A 139 9.89 1.87 5.20
C ILE A 139 8.56 2.37 4.61
N ASN A 140 8.60 3.28 3.65
CA ASN A 140 7.40 3.76 2.97
C ASN A 140 6.65 2.65 2.23
N ASN A 141 7.36 1.76 1.54
CA ASN A 141 6.76 0.59 0.88
C ASN A 141 6.05 -0.34 1.88
N ALA A 142 6.61 -0.54 3.08
CA ALA A 142 5.95 -1.30 4.14
C ALA A 142 4.62 -0.66 4.56
N PHE A 143 4.59 0.67 4.75
CA PHE A 143 3.34 1.40 5.03
C PHE A 143 2.33 1.24 3.90
N ASN A 144 2.74 1.42 2.65
CA ASN A 144 1.86 1.33 1.49
C ASN A 144 1.19 -0.05 1.40
N MET A 145 1.98 -1.13 1.44
CA MET A 145 1.47 -2.49 1.36
C MET A 145 0.54 -2.84 2.53
N THR A 146 0.92 -2.46 3.75
CA THR A 146 0.12 -2.77 4.95
C THR A 146 -1.18 -1.97 4.97
N LEU A 147 -1.15 -0.67 4.67
CA LEU A 147 -2.34 0.18 4.62
C LEU A 147 -3.30 -0.27 3.53
N PHE A 148 -2.79 -0.70 2.38
CA PHE A 148 -3.62 -1.20 1.29
C PHE A 148 -4.47 -2.41 1.71
N GLY A 149 -3.89 -3.35 2.45
CA GLY A 149 -4.60 -4.50 2.99
C GLY A 149 -5.50 -4.20 4.19
N TYR A 150 -5.16 -3.16 4.98
CA TYR A 150 -5.83 -2.87 6.25
C TYR A 150 -7.04 -1.93 6.12
N LEU A 151 -6.97 -0.90 5.26
CA LEU A 151 -7.98 0.16 5.23
C LEU A 151 -9.34 -0.33 4.74
N TRP A 152 -9.37 -1.17 3.72
CA TRP A 152 -10.61 -1.66 3.13
C TRP A 152 -11.46 -2.48 4.12
N PRO A 153 -10.94 -3.56 4.76
CA PRO A 153 -11.72 -4.31 5.74
C PRO A 153 -12.04 -3.50 7.00
N ARG A 154 -11.20 -2.52 7.36
CA ARG A 154 -11.41 -1.67 8.53
C ARG A 154 -12.61 -0.75 8.38
N TYR A 155 -12.78 -0.13 7.21
CA TYR A 155 -13.86 0.84 6.97
C TYR A 155 -15.12 0.21 6.38
N PHE A 156 -15.00 -0.85 5.59
CA PHE A 156 -16.13 -1.42 4.86
C PHE A 156 -16.54 -2.83 5.31
N GLY A 157 -15.83 -3.41 6.29
CA GLY A 157 -16.12 -4.76 6.78
C GLY A 157 -15.60 -5.85 5.84
N ARG A 158 -15.85 -7.13 6.22
CA ARG A 158 -15.27 -8.29 5.52
C ARG A 158 -16.25 -9.01 4.58
N ARG A 159 -17.56 -8.83 4.76
CA ARG A 159 -18.59 -9.62 4.06
C ARG A 159 -18.50 -9.54 2.54
N HIS A 160 -18.20 -8.38 1.97
CA HIS A 160 -18.06 -8.14 0.53
C HIS A 160 -16.71 -7.54 0.16
N ILE A 161 -15.68 -7.87 0.96
CA ILE A 161 -14.36 -7.26 0.85
C ILE A 161 -13.73 -7.42 -0.55
N GLY A 162 -13.95 -8.57 -1.21
CA GLY A 162 -13.39 -8.83 -2.52
C GLY A 162 -13.81 -7.79 -3.57
N SER A 163 -15.10 -7.41 -3.61
CA SER A 163 -15.58 -6.41 -4.56
C SER A 163 -15.17 -4.98 -4.19
N VAL A 164 -15.19 -4.62 -2.90
CA VAL A 164 -14.82 -3.29 -2.42
C VAL A 164 -13.30 -3.07 -2.59
N GLN A 165 -12.48 -3.99 -2.10
CA GLN A 165 -11.03 -3.92 -2.22
C GLN A 165 -10.57 -4.06 -3.67
N GLY A 166 -11.21 -4.92 -4.47
CA GLY A 166 -10.90 -5.07 -5.89
C GLY A 166 -11.11 -3.77 -6.67
N THR A 167 -12.21 -3.04 -6.40
CA THR A 167 -12.45 -1.73 -7.01
C THR A 167 -11.43 -0.69 -6.54
N GLY A 168 -11.09 -0.68 -5.24
CA GLY A 168 -10.04 0.18 -4.71
C GLY A 168 -8.67 -0.12 -5.30
N GLN A 169 -8.34 -1.41 -5.51
CA GLN A 169 -7.12 -1.86 -6.18
C GLN A 169 -7.05 -1.32 -7.63
N MET A 170 -8.17 -1.40 -8.37
CA MET A 170 -8.24 -0.88 -9.73
C MET A 170 -7.93 0.62 -9.77
N ILE A 171 -8.46 1.41 -8.84
CA ILE A 171 -8.17 2.84 -8.72
C ILE A 171 -6.68 3.06 -8.41
N GLY A 172 -6.10 2.28 -7.51
CA GLY A 172 -4.67 2.31 -7.20
C GLY A 172 -3.77 2.00 -8.41
N VAL A 173 -4.15 1.02 -9.23
CA VAL A 173 -3.42 0.66 -10.46
C VAL A 173 -3.52 1.78 -11.50
N ILE A 174 -4.67 2.42 -11.64
CA ILE A 174 -4.82 3.60 -12.52
C ILE A 174 -3.88 4.72 -12.04
N GLY A 175 -3.84 5.01 -10.74
CA GLY A 175 -2.88 5.96 -10.17
C GLY A 175 -1.43 5.59 -10.47
N ALA A 176 -1.05 4.35 -10.25
CA ALA A 176 0.29 3.84 -10.55
C ALA A 176 0.66 4.02 -12.03
N SER A 177 -0.28 3.77 -12.95
CA SER A 177 -0.06 3.92 -14.39
C SER A 177 0.17 5.38 -14.83
N ILE A 178 -0.45 6.32 -14.12
CA ILE A 178 -0.30 7.77 -14.37
C ILE A 178 0.97 8.31 -13.70
N GLY A 179 1.48 7.62 -12.67
CA GLY A 179 2.60 8.06 -11.83
C GLY A 179 3.84 8.56 -12.58
N PRO A 180 4.35 7.85 -13.61
CA PRO A 180 5.53 8.27 -14.34
C PRO A 180 5.34 9.56 -15.17
N ILE A 181 4.09 9.90 -15.56
CA ILE A 181 3.82 11.00 -16.50
C ILE A 181 4.29 12.37 -15.98
N PRO A 182 3.92 12.82 -14.76
CA PRO A 182 4.33 14.13 -14.26
C PRO A 182 5.85 14.30 -14.14
N LEU A 183 6.55 13.26 -13.69
CA LEU A 183 8.02 13.27 -13.55
C LEU A 183 8.71 13.26 -14.92
N GLY A 184 8.21 12.48 -15.88
CA GLY A 184 8.70 12.48 -17.23
C GLY A 184 8.52 13.84 -17.93
N MET A 185 7.34 14.45 -17.78
CA MET A 185 7.09 15.80 -18.30
C MET A 185 7.96 16.88 -17.62
N ALA A 186 8.22 16.75 -16.33
CA ALA A 186 9.09 17.68 -15.62
C ALA A 186 10.54 17.60 -16.15
N PHE A 187 11.02 16.39 -16.38
CA PHE A 187 12.35 16.18 -16.98
C PHE A 187 12.43 16.74 -18.40
N ASP A 188 11.45 16.49 -19.26
CA ASP A 188 11.42 16.98 -20.65
C ASP A 188 11.34 18.51 -20.73
N LEU A 189 10.76 19.18 -19.73
CA LEU A 189 10.60 20.63 -19.71
C LEU A 189 11.74 21.37 -19.02
N MET A 190 12.39 20.75 -18.04
CA MET A 190 13.36 21.40 -17.16
C MET A 190 14.81 20.86 -17.32
N ASP A 191 15.00 19.76 -18.06
CA ASP A 191 16.26 18.98 -18.13
C ASP A 191 16.79 18.61 -16.72
N ASP A 192 15.92 18.57 -15.70
CA ASP A 192 16.26 18.24 -14.32
C ASP A 192 15.09 17.53 -13.60
N TYR A 193 15.43 16.72 -12.59
CA TYR A 193 14.47 16.04 -11.71
C TYR A 193 14.21 16.77 -10.39
N LYS A 194 14.73 17.99 -10.21
CA LYS A 194 14.61 18.79 -8.97
C LYS A 194 13.36 19.64 -8.93
#